data_355c9d50e89c0a7c1358df2e5f52a502
#
_entry.id   355c9d50e89c0a7c1358df2e5f52a502
#
_cell.length_a   1.000
_cell.length_b   1.000
_cell.length_c   1.000
_cell.angle_alpha   90.00
_cell.angle_beta   90.00
_cell.angle_gamma   90.00
#
_symmetry.space_group_name_H-M   'P 1'
#
loop_
_entity.id
_entity.type
_entity.pdbx_description
1 polymer ?
#
loop_
_entity_poly.entity_id
_entity_poly.type
_entity_poly.pdbx_seq_one_letter_code
_entity_poly.pdbx_strand_id
1 'polypeptide(L)'
;MDTKALSKIGYGLYVLTANDEKDNGCIINTVMQVTSNPLQIAIAVNKRNYTTAMIQKTRKFNISVLSEKADFNIYKHFGYQSGKDVNKFENFSDTKRSPNGVLYITSGTNAYMSAYVQQEIDLGTHFLFIGQLVKDDYYKNRFI
;
A
#
# COMPACT_ATOMS: atom_id res chain seq x y z
N MET A 1 2.59 30.83 2.19
CA MET A 1 1.36 30.20 1.71
C MET A 1 0.71 29.43 2.85
N ASP A 2 -0.60 29.57 3.01
CA ASP A 2 -1.38 28.79 3.96
C ASP A 2 -1.82 27.50 3.27
N THR A 3 -1.49 26.35 3.84
CA THR A 3 -1.77 25.04 3.24
C THR A 3 -3.03 24.38 3.80
N LYS A 4 -3.85 25.08 4.59
CA LYS A 4 -5.03 24.50 5.23
C LYS A 4 -6.05 23.91 4.25
N ALA A 5 -6.14 24.49 3.05
CA ALA A 5 -7.05 23.98 2.02
C ALA A 5 -6.74 22.54 1.62
N LEU A 6 -5.49 22.12 1.73
CA LEU A 6 -5.07 20.75 1.38
C LEU A 6 -5.75 19.71 2.28
N SER A 7 -6.13 20.08 3.51
CA SER A 7 -6.85 19.18 4.41
C SER A 7 -8.25 18.81 3.91
N LYS A 8 -8.76 19.52 2.90
CA LYS A 8 -10.07 19.24 2.29
C LYS A 8 -10.00 18.19 1.17
N ILE A 9 -8.81 17.81 0.75
CA ILE A 9 -8.65 16.74 -0.23
C ILE A 9 -8.97 15.42 0.48
N GLY A 10 -9.95 14.70 -0.04
CA GLY A 10 -10.32 13.39 0.50
C GLY A 10 -9.28 12.34 0.18
N TYR A 11 -9.11 11.37 1.09
CA TYR A 11 -8.23 10.23 0.88
C TYR A 11 -8.74 9.02 1.67
N GLY A 12 -8.31 7.84 1.25
CA GLY A 12 -8.50 6.62 2.02
C GLY A 12 -7.28 6.29 2.86
N LEU A 13 -7.32 5.13 3.50
CA LEU A 13 -6.16 4.57 4.19
C LEU A 13 -5.94 3.15 3.73
N TYR A 14 -4.69 2.82 3.48
CA TYR A 14 -4.29 1.59 2.84
C TYR A 14 -3.04 1.03 3.50
N VAL A 15 -2.90 -0.30 3.48
CA VAL A 15 -1.62 -0.93 3.77
C VAL A 15 -0.96 -1.23 2.43
N LEU A 16 0.17 -0.58 2.19
CA LEU A 16 1.05 -0.86 1.07
C LEU A 16 2.04 -1.93 1.50
N THR A 17 2.11 -3.04 0.77
CA THR A 17 3.06 -4.10 1.04
C THR A 17 3.99 -4.33 -0.13
N ALA A 18 5.21 -4.72 0.18
CA ALA A 18 6.23 -5.08 -0.78
C ALA A 18 7.18 -6.07 -0.12
N ASN A 19 8.10 -6.61 -0.89
CA ASN A 19 9.13 -7.50 -0.36
C ASN A 19 10.40 -7.42 -1.19
N ASP A 20 11.48 -7.87 -0.60
CA ASP A 20 12.72 -8.23 -1.25
C ASP A 20 13.22 -9.50 -0.53
N GLU A 21 14.23 -9.40 0.32
CA GLU A 21 14.67 -10.51 1.16
C GLU A 21 13.73 -10.75 2.34
N LYS A 22 12.91 -9.76 2.69
CA LYS A 22 11.86 -9.88 3.71
C LYS A 22 10.59 -9.16 3.25
N ASP A 23 9.48 -9.49 3.90
CA ASP A 23 8.21 -8.79 3.68
C ASP A 23 8.17 -7.51 4.53
N ASN A 24 7.54 -6.46 4.01
CA ASN A 24 7.30 -5.23 4.75
C ASN A 24 6.01 -4.58 4.29
N GLY A 25 5.49 -3.71 5.14
CA GLY A 25 4.30 -2.92 4.83
C GLY A 25 4.29 -1.61 5.58
N CYS A 26 3.53 -0.67 5.08
CA CYS A 26 3.36 0.65 5.68
C CYS A 26 1.95 1.17 5.38
N ILE A 27 1.56 2.24 6.07
CA ILE A 27 0.30 2.92 5.81
C ILE A 27 0.56 4.03 4.79
N ILE A 28 -0.30 4.09 3.77
CA ILE A 28 -0.34 5.20 2.82
C ILE A 28 -1.78 5.71 2.68
N ASN A 29 -1.92 6.92 2.20
CA ASN A 29 -3.22 7.54 1.97
C ASN A 29 -3.47 7.92 0.51
N THR A 30 -2.51 7.73 -0.39
CA THR A 30 -2.63 8.14 -1.79
C THR A 30 -2.63 6.91 -2.69
N VAL A 31 -3.83 6.51 -3.08
CA VAL A 31 -4.07 5.46 -4.08
C VAL A 31 -5.21 5.93 -4.96
N MET A 32 -5.01 5.91 -6.27
CA MET A 32 -6.11 6.23 -7.19
C MET A 32 -5.98 5.45 -8.50
N GLN A 33 -7.11 5.11 -9.08
CA GLN A 33 -7.13 4.58 -10.44
C GLN A 33 -6.81 5.71 -11.41
N VAL A 34 -5.92 5.46 -12.37
CA VAL A 34 -5.50 6.48 -13.34
C VAL A 34 -5.89 6.14 -14.76
N THR A 35 -6.09 4.88 -15.07
CA THR A 35 -6.56 4.43 -16.38
C THR A 35 -7.22 3.06 -16.24
N SER A 36 -8.12 2.72 -17.15
CA SER A 36 -8.86 1.45 -17.10
C SER A 36 -8.41 0.46 -18.18
N ASN A 37 -7.74 0.94 -19.21
CA ASN A 37 -7.20 0.09 -20.28
C ASN A 37 -5.90 0.69 -20.80
N PRO A 38 -4.73 0.26 -20.30
CA PRO A 38 -4.52 -0.77 -19.29
C PRO A 38 -5.04 -0.38 -17.90
N LEU A 39 -5.34 -1.37 -17.07
CA LEU A 39 -5.86 -1.13 -15.72
C LEU A 39 -4.71 -0.76 -14.78
N GLN A 40 -4.61 0.51 -14.42
CA GLN A 40 -3.49 1.04 -13.64
C GLN A 40 -3.94 1.92 -12.49
N ILE A 41 -3.18 1.85 -11.41
CA ILE A 41 -3.32 2.71 -10.23
C ILE A 41 -2.04 3.50 -10.00
N ALA A 42 -2.16 4.67 -9.38
CA ALA A 42 -1.04 5.47 -8.92
C ALA A 42 -0.99 5.45 -7.40
N ILE A 43 0.21 5.32 -6.85
CA ILE A 43 0.47 5.47 -5.42
C ILE A 43 1.61 6.47 -5.21
N ALA A 44 1.49 7.32 -4.19
CA ALA A 44 2.56 8.23 -3.79
C ALA A 44 3.14 7.75 -2.47
N VAL A 45 4.44 7.51 -2.43
CA VAL A 45 5.12 6.94 -1.27
C VAL A 45 6.29 7.82 -0.88
N ASN A 46 6.39 8.14 0.41
CA ASN A 46 7.48 8.96 0.92
C ASN A 46 8.83 8.26 0.67
N LYS A 47 9.81 9.02 0.18
CA LYS A 47 11.16 8.49 -0.10
C LYS A 47 11.85 7.90 1.13
N ARG A 48 11.50 8.36 2.33
CA ARG A 48 12.07 7.86 3.59
C ARG A 48 11.46 6.54 4.05
N ASN A 49 10.36 6.12 3.43
CA ASN A 49 9.69 4.89 3.80
C ASN A 49 10.55 3.69 3.36
N TYR A 50 10.77 2.75 4.27
CA TYR A 50 11.54 1.54 3.99
C TYR A 50 10.94 0.75 2.81
N THR A 51 9.63 0.73 2.67
CA THR A 51 8.93 0.03 1.59
C THR A 51 9.27 0.59 0.22
N THR A 52 9.58 1.88 0.12
CA THR A 52 9.89 2.55 -1.15
C THR A 52 11.08 1.88 -1.86
N ALA A 53 12.16 1.63 -1.13
CA ALA A 53 13.35 0.99 -1.70
C ALA A 53 13.06 -0.42 -2.20
N MET A 54 12.21 -1.16 -1.49
CA MET A 54 11.78 -2.50 -1.92
C MET A 54 11.05 -2.44 -3.26
N ILE A 55 10.12 -1.49 -3.42
CA ILE A 55 9.35 -1.32 -4.65
C ILE A 55 10.27 -0.94 -5.81
N GLN A 56 11.22 -0.05 -5.56
CA GLN A 56 12.20 0.34 -6.59
C GLN A 56 13.02 -0.86 -7.06
N LYS A 57 13.37 -1.76 -6.15
CA LYS A 57 14.19 -2.93 -6.45
C LYS A 57 13.40 -4.02 -7.17
N THR A 58 12.20 -4.35 -6.69
CA THR A 58 11.44 -5.52 -7.17
C THR A 58 10.37 -5.17 -8.18
N ARG A 59 9.99 -3.91 -8.28
CA ARG A 59 9.00 -3.38 -9.21
C ARG A 59 7.61 -3.98 -9.04
N LYS A 60 7.25 -4.32 -7.81
CA LYS A 60 5.94 -4.89 -7.49
C LYS A 60 5.48 -4.48 -6.11
N PHE A 61 4.15 -4.41 -5.92
CA PHE A 61 3.55 -4.07 -4.64
C PHE A 61 2.11 -4.56 -4.58
N ASN A 62 1.58 -4.62 -3.36
CA ASN A 62 0.14 -4.83 -3.12
C ASN A 62 -0.43 -3.67 -2.31
N ILE A 63 -1.69 -3.40 -2.53
CA ILE A 63 -2.49 -2.47 -1.73
C ILE A 63 -3.60 -3.28 -1.07
N SER A 64 -3.71 -3.15 0.26
CA SER A 64 -4.84 -3.66 1.03
C SER A 64 -5.68 -2.48 1.49
N VAL A 65 -6.97 -2.48 1.15
CA VAL A 65 -7.88 -1.38 1.47
C VAL A 65 -8.44 -1.59 2.86
N LEU A 66 -8.12 -0.68 3.78
CA LEU A 66 -8.61 -0.76 5.16
C LEU A 66 -10.10 -0.43 5.22
N SER A 67 -10.86 -1.27 5.91
CA SER A 67 -12.29 -1.07 6.11
C SER A 67 -12.56 -0.14 7.30
N GLU A 68 -13.78 0.37 7.41
CA GLU A 68 -14.21 1.18 8.57
C GLU A 68 -14.06 0.41 9.89
N LYS A 69 -14.07 -0.91 9.83
CA LYS A 69 -13.92 -1.78 11.01
C LYS A 69 -12.47 -2.17 11.31
N ALA A 70 -11.50 -1.60 10.60
CA ALA A 70 -10.10 -1.86 10.88
C ALA A 70 -9.76 -1.44 12.31
N ASP A 71 -9.10 -2.34 13.06
CA ASP A 71 -8.62 -2.06 14.40
C ASP A 71 -7.51 -1.01 14.32
N PHE A 72 -7.51 -0.04 15.24
CA PHE A 72 -6.45 0.96 15.31
C PHE A 72 -5.06 0.32 15.43
N ASN A 73 -4.95 -0.88 15.99
CA ASN A 73 -3.70 -1.60 16.08
C ASN A 73 -3.08 -1.91 14.72
N ILE A 74 -3.87 -2.04 13.66
CA ILE A 74 -3.34 -2.21 12.29
C ILE A 74 -2.59 -0.96 11.86
N TYR A 75 -3.14 0.22 12.13
CA TYR A 75 -2.48 1.49 11.82
C TYR A 75 -1.18 1.65 12.59
N LYS A 76 -1.18 1.32 13.88
CA LYS A 76 0.03 1.38 14.70
C LYS A 76 1.09 0.39 14.22
N HIS A 77 0.66 -0.82 13.88
CA HIS A 77 1.56 -1.89 13.47
C HIS A 77 2.31 -1.54 12.18
N PHE A 78 1.60 -1.01 11.19
CA PHE A 78 2.19 -0.69 9.89
C PHE A 78 2.64 0.77 9.75
N GLY A 79 2.04 1.70 10.49
CA GLY A 79 2.26 3.13 10.33
C GLY A 79 3.18 3.78 11.36
N TYR A 80 3.34 3.20 12.56
CA TYR A 80 4.07 3.84 13.66
C TYR A 80 5.45 3.24 13.90
N GLN A 81 5.88 2.32 13.09
CA GLN A 81 7.21 1.71 13.18
C GLN A 81 7.80 1.51 11.78
N SER A 82 9.12 1.47 11.69
CA SER A 82 9.81 1.28 10.42
C SER A 82 10.23 -0.17 10.22
N GLY A 83 10.06 -0.68 9.00
CA GLY A 83 10.60 -1.97 8.60
C GLY A 83 12.11 -2.05 8.65
N LYS A 84 12.78 -0.89 8.72
CA LYS A 84 14.23 -0.82 8.95
C LYS A 84 14.61 -1.32 10.35
N ASP A 85 13.75 -1.04 11.36
CA ASP A 85 14.02 -1.33 12.76
C ASP A 85 13.38 -2.62 13.24
N VAL A 86 12.28 -3.03 12.63
CA VAL A 86 11.49 -4.20 13.05
C VAL A 86 11.04 -5.02 11.84
N ASN A 87 10.79 -6.31 12.07
CA ASN A 87 10.12 -7.17 11.09
C ASN A 87 8.61 -7.15 11.40
N LYS A 88 7.85 -6.38 10.62
CA LYS A 88 6.42 -6.18 10.87
C LYS A 88 5.58 -7.43 10.70
N PHE A 89 6.06 -8.44 9.98
CA PHE A 89 5.32 -9.68 9.74
C PHE A 89 5.77 -10.85 10.63
N GLU A 90 6.72 -10.64 11.54
CA GLU A 90 7.23 -11.72 12.40
C GLU A 90 6.13 -12.35 13.26
N ASN A 91 5.24 -11.53 13.83
CA ASN A 91 4.14 -11.99 14.68
C ASN A 91 2.77 -11.52 14.14
N PHE A 92 2.66 -11.35 12.83
CA PHE A 92 1.43 -10.91 12.17
C PHE A 92 1.01 -11.97 11.14
N SER A 93 -0.02 -12.75 11.47
CA SER A 93 -0.40 -13.92 10.67
C SER A 93 -1.60 -13.70 9.74
N ASP A 94 -2.31 -12.57 9.86
CA ASP A 94 -3.50 -12.28 9.04
C ASP A 94 -3.11 -11.78 7.65
N THR A 95 -2.43 -12.65 6.91
CA THR A 95 -1.90 -12.35 5.59
C THR A 95 -2.09 -13.54 4.66
N LYS A 96 -2.09 -13.24 3.36
CA LYS A 96 -1.95 -14.23 2.29
C LYS A 96 -1.01 -13.67 1.25
N ARG A 97 -0.44 -14.54 0.42
CA ARG A 97 0.47 -14.14 -0.65
C ARG A 97 -0.29 -14.11 -1.97
N SER A 98 -0.18 -13.01 -2.69
CA SER A 98 -0.81 -12.85 -4.01
C SER A 98 0.07 -13.44 -5.11
N PRO A 99 -0.45 -13.53 -6.35
CA PRO A 99 0.32 -14.11 -7.46
C PRO A 99 1.65 -13.40 -7.78
N ASN A 100 1.79 -12.11 -7.46
CA ASN A 100 3.07 -11.41 -7.66
C ASN A 100 4.10 -11.72 -6.54
N GLY A 101 3.76 -12.57 -5.59
CA GLY A 101 4.67 -12.97 -4.51
C GLY A 101 4.66 -12.07 -3.29
N VAL A 102 3.86 -11.02 -3.28
CA VAL A 102 3.77 -10.05 -2.18
C VAL A 102 2.61 -10.42 -1.25
N LEU A 103 2.78 -10.19 0.05
CA LEU A 103 1.71 -10.39 1.03
C LEU A 103 0.63 -9.32 0.90
N TYR A 104 -0.60 -9.68 1.25
CA TYR A 104 -1.67 -8.72 1.48
C TYR A 104 -2.36 -9.04 2.81
N ILE A 105 -3.03 -8.05 3.39
CA ILE A 105 -3.61 -8.13 4.73
C ILE A 105 -5.04 -8.65 4.61
N THR A 106 -5.39 -9.64 5.44
CA THR A 106 -6.70 -10.29 5.40
C THR A 106 -7.64 -9.88 6.52
N SER A 107 -7.15 -9.19 7.55
CA SER A 107 -7.99 -8.67 8.65
C SER A 107 -8.16 -7.17 8.54
N GLY A 108 -9.37 -6.66 8.84
CA GLY A 108 -9.66 -5.23 8.82
C GLY A 108 -9.60 -4.60 7.42
N THR A 109 -9.71 -5.41 6.38
CA THR A 109 -9.64 -4.98 4.98
C THR A 109 -10.88 -5.43 4.23
N ASN A 110 -11.23 -4.72 3.15
CA ASN A 110 -12.37 -5.09 2.30
C ASN A 110 -11.97 -5.43 0.86
N ALA A 111 -10.74 -5.17 0.48
CA ALA A 111 -10.24 -5.48 -0.87
C ALA A 111 -8.72 -5.47 -0.89
N TYR A 112 -8.13 -6.08 -1.91
CA TYR A 112 -6.72 -5.90 -2.21
C TYR A 112 -6.50 -5.80 -3.72
N MET A 113 -5.37 -5.20 -4.08
CA MET A 113 -4.92 -5.07 -5.46
C MET A 113 -3.45 -5.44 -5.52
N SER A 114 -3.07 -6.19 -6.55
CA SER A 114 -1.70 -6.65 -6.78
C SER A 114 -1.20 -6.06 -8.08
N ALA A 115 -0.01 -5.46 -8.07
CA ALA A 115 0.46 -4.66 -9.20
C ALA A 115 1.96 -4.85 -9.48
N TYR A 116 2.30 -4.59 -10.75
CA TYR A 116 3.69 -4.40 -11.19
C TYR A 116 3.90 -2.96 -11.61
N VAL A 117 5.02 -2.38 -11.20
CA VAL A 117 5.36 -0.98 -11.48
C VAL A 117 5.68 -0.80 -12.97
N GLN A 118 5.00 0.15 -13.60
CA GLN A 118 5.21 0.53 -15.00
C GLN A 118 6.04 1.81 -15.12
N GLN A 119 5.83 2.75 -14.18
CA GLN A 119 6.50 4.04 -14.18
C GLN A 119 6.83 4.44 -12.75
N GLU A 120 7.92 5.16 -12.59
CA GLU A 120 8.33 5.77 -11.34
C GLU A 120 8.65 7.24 -11.61
N ILE A 121 8.01 8.14 -10.88
CA ILE A 121 8.15 9.58 -11.07
C ILE A 121 8.62 10.21 -9.77
N ASP A 122 9.74 10.93 -9.81
CA ASP A 122 10.27 11.66 -8.66
C ASP A 122 9.47 12.96 -8.50
N LEU A 123 8.78 13.09 -7.36
CA LEU A 123 7.97 14.26 -7.04
C LEU A 123 8.63 15.19 -6.01
N GLY A 124 9.84 14.88 -5.58
CA GLY A 124 10.51 15.64 -4.52
C GLY A 124 10.60 14.82 -3.24
N THR A 125 9.63 14.94 -2.33
CA THR A 125 9.59 14.16 -1.09
C THR A 125 9.04 12.74 -1.27
N HIS A 126 8.35 12.50 -2.37
CA HIS A 126 7.69 11.23 -2.68
C HIS A 126 8.09 10.74 -4.07
N PHE A 127 7.98 9.43 -4.27
CA PHE A 127 7.87 8.84 -5.60
C PHE A 127 6.42 8.55 -5.90
N LEU A 128 6.02 8.80 -7.15
CA LEU A 128 4.75 8.32 -7.69
C LEU A 128 5.05 7.05 -8.49
N PHE A 129 4.47 5.93 -8.04
CA PHE A 129 4.56 4.68 -8.80
C PHE A 129 3.25 4.46 -9.53
N ILE A 130 3.34 4.19 -10.82
CA ILE A 130 2.19 3.75 -11.63
C ILE A 130 2.31 2.24 -11.75
N GLY A 131 1.31 1.54 -11.21
CA GLY A 131 1.29 0.08 -11.20
C GLY A 131 0.17 -0.48 -12.06
N GLN A 132 0.47 -1.48 -12.89
CA GLN A 132 -0.53 -2.21 -13.63
C GLN A 132 -1.04 -3.35 -12.77
N LEU A 133 -2.36 -3.42 -12.60
CA LEU A 133 -2.99 -4.47 -11.82
C LEU A 133 -2.88 -5.82 -12.54
N VAL A 134 -2.54 -6.85 -11.77
CA VAL A 134 -2.47 -8.23 -12.25
C VAL A 134 -3.43 -9.14 -11.50
N LYS A 135 -3.92 -8.68 -10.35
CA LYS A 135 -4.94 -9.38 -9.56
C LYS A 135 -5.62 -8.38 -8.63
N ASP A 136 -6.91 -8.56 -8.44
CA ASP A 136 -7.66 -7.83 -7.42
C ASP A 136 -8.74 -8.74 -6.86
N ASP A 137 -9.21 -8.42 -5.67
CA ASP A 137 -10.35 -9.07 -5.05
C ASP A 137 -10.99 -8.12 -4.04
N TYR A 138 -12.29 -8.26 -3.85
CA TYR A 138 -13.00 -7.55 -2.79
C TYR A 138 -13.82 -8.56 -1.98
N TYR A 139 -14.04 -8.22 -0.69
CA TYR A 139 -14.68 -9.13 0.25
C TYR A 139 -16.14 -8.75 0.43
N LYS A 140 -17.03 -9.52 -0.17
CA LYS A 140 -18.45 -9.18 -0.35
C LYS A 140 -19.23 -8.83 0.92
N ASN A 141 -18.93 -9.38 2.05
CA ASN A 141 -19.69 -9.16 3.28
C ASN A 141 -18.98 -8.22 4.25
N ARG A 142 -18.08 -7.36 3.76
CA ARG A 142 -17.36 -6.39 4.57
C ARG A 142 -17.78 -4.98 4.22
N PHE A 143 -17.83 -4.11 5.23
CA PHE A 143 -18.14 -2.71 5.05
C PHE A 143 -16.91 -1.90 4.65
N ILE A 144 -17.14 -0.88 3.87
CA ILE A 144 -16.08 0.02 3.39
C ILE A 144 -15.42 0.77 4.54
#